data_84bb5e263559e928bf3af054d00c8e25
#
_entry.id   84bb5e263559e928bf3af054d00c8e25
#
_cell.length_a   1.000
_cell.length_b   1.000
_cell.length_c   1.000
_cell.angle_alpha   90.00
_cell.angle_beta   90.00
_cell.angle_gamma   90.00
#
_symmetry.space_group_name_H-M   'P 1'
#
loop_
_entity.id
_entity.type
_entity.pdbx_description
1 polymer ?
#
loop_
_entity_poly.entity_id
_entity_poly.type
_entity_poly.pdbx_seq_one_letter_code
_entity_poly.pdbx_strand_id
1 'polypeptide(L)'
;LAERVRPSVIHVLGDAEACSRRLMGSGFVTEPDYVITNAHVVAGTDKVHLDTVLGLKEAHVVYYNSDVDIAVLHSPGLGLEPLPWAEQAAVTGDDAIVLGFPQSGPFTAEPARVRDRLTIAGPDIYSTGRVERDAYTVRGSIRQGNSGGPMINPEGQVLGVVFGASVEDSDTGYALTADEVRGHVGDVTQLVDATPTAVSYTH
;
A
#
# COMPACT_ATOMS: atom_id res chain seq x y z
N LEU A 1 0.36 -10.12 -18.05
CA LEU A 1 0.02 -8.88 -17.31
C LEU A 1 0.89 -8.70 -16.07
N ALA A 2 0.98 -9.72 -15.21
CA ALA A 2 1.75 -9.62 -13.97
C ALA A 2 3.22 -9.26 -14.22
N GLU A 3 3.84 -9.85 -15.20
CA GLU A 3 5.23 -9.53 -15.54
C GLU A 3 5.40 -8.11 -16.07
N ARG A 4 4.41 -7.60 -16.77
CA ARG A 4 4.44 -6.23 -17.30
C ARG A 4 4.40 -5.19 -16.18
N VAL A 5 3.61 -5.44 -15.14
CA VAL A 5 3.44 -4.50 -14.02
C VAL A 5 4.44 -4.72 -12.88
N ARG A 6 5.11 -5.86 -12.86
CA ARG A 6 6.05 -6.20 -11.79
C ARG A 6 7.08 -5.12 -11.46
N PRO A 7 7.73 -4.46 -12.45
CA PRO A 7 8.72 -3.42 -12.11
C PRO A 7 8.15 -2.25 -11.30
N SER A 8 6.84 -2.03 -11.38
CA SER A 8 6.17 -0.95 -10.67
C SER A 8 5.72 -1.34 -9.27
N VAL A 9 5.90 -2.60 -8.88
CA VAL A 9 5.55 -3.12 -7.55
C VAL A 9 6.83 -3.25 -6.74
N ILE A 10 6.81 -2.70 -5.53
CA ILE A 10 8.01 -2.46 -4.74
C ILE A 10 7.94 -3.26 -3.43
N HIS A 11 9.05 -3.89 -3.05
CA HIS A 11 9.22 -4.44 -1.71
C HIS A 11 9.74 -3.29 -0.82
N VAL A 12 8.94 -2.89 0.16
CA VAL A 12 9.24 -1.75 1.02
C VAL A 12 9.83 -2.24 2.33
N LEU A 13 10.99 -1.67 2.70
CA LEU A 13 11.72 -2.04 3.91
C LEU A 13 11.87 -0.79 4.79
N GLY A 14 11.31 -0.82 5.99
CA GLY A 14 11.42 0.29 6.93
C GLY A 14 12.29 -0.10 8.11
N ASP A 15 13.28 0.74 8.43
CA ASP A 15 14.13 0.54 9.60
C ASP A 15 13.74 1.52 10.69
N ALA A 16 13.28 0.99 11.83
CA ALA A 16 12.96 1.75 13.02
C ALA A 16 14.03 1.47 14.07
N GLU A 17 15.15 2.21 14.01
CA GLU A 17 16.31 1.98 14.88
C GLU A 17 15.98 2.10 16.35
N ALA A 18 15.12 3.05 16.72
CA ALA A 18 14.72 3.26 18.11
C ALA A 18 14.07 2.03 18.74
N CYS A 19 13.45 1.18 17.92
CA CYS A 19 12.76 -0.02 18.37
C CYS A 19 13.50 -1.29 17.95
N SER A 20 14.63 -1.17 17.27
CA SER A 20 15.38 -2.29 16.68
C SER A 20 14.49 -3.18 15.81
N ARG A 21 13.54 -2.55 15.10
CA ARG A 21 12.56 -3.26 14.28
C ARG A 21 12.77 -2.99 12.80
N ARG A 22 12.55 -4.03 12.02
CA ARG A 22 12.46 -3.91 10.57
C ARG A 22 11.03 -4.20 10.16
N LEU A 23 10.42 -3.24 9.48
CA LEU A 23 9.07 -3.37 8.95
C LEU A 23 9.16 -3.68 7.47
N MET A 24 8.27 -4.54 6.99
CA MET A 24 8.28 -4.98 5.60
C MET A 24 6.86 -4.99 5.05
N GLY A 25 6.76 -4.64 3.79
CA GLY A 25 5.49 -4.65 3.08
C GLY A 25 5.71 -4.40 1.61
N SER A 26 4.65 -4.06 0.94
CA SER A 26 4.63 -3.81 -0.49
C SER A 26 4.21 -2.38 -0.78
N GLY A 27 4.50 -1.92 -1.97
CA GLY A 27 4.06 -0.63 -2.46
C GLY A 27 4.06 -0.64 -3.98
N PHE A 28 3.70 0.48 -4.57
CA PHE A 28 3.71 0.60 -6.02
C PHE A 28 3.95 2.05 -6.44
N VAL A 29 4.52 2.19 -7.64
CA VAL A 29 4.81 3.51 -8.21
C VAL A 29 3.51 4.12 -8.71
N THR A 30 3.16 5.31 -8.20
CA THR A 30 1.94 6.02 -8.57
C THR A 30 2.21 7.21 -9.51
N GLU A 31 3.38 7.82 -9.36
CA GLU A 31 3.89 8.90 -10.22
C GLU A 31 5.40 8.72 -10.31
N PRO A 32 6.09 9.33 -11.29
CA PRO A 32 7.54 9.25 -11.35
C PRO A 32 8.16 9.63 -9.98
N ASP A 33 8.97 8.73 -9.43
CA ASP A 33 9.67 8.89 -8.15
C ASP A 33 8.78 8.84 -6.91
N TYR A 34 7.49 8.52 -7.04
CA TYR A 34 6.57 8.44 -5.90
C TYR A 34 5.96 7.05 -5.77
N VAL A 35 5.96 6.54 -4.53
CA VAL A 35 5.47 5.20 -4.20
C VAL A 35 4.40 5.32 -3.12
N ILE A 36 3.29 4.60 -3.29
CA ILE A 36 2.26 4.45 -2.27
C ILE A 36 2.49 3.13 -1.53
N THR A 37 2.34 3.18 -0.22
CA THR A 37 2.36 2.01 0.67
C THR A 37 1.41 2.25 1.84
N ASN A 38 1.34 1.31 2.77
CA ASN A 38 0.57 1.52 3.99
C ASN A 38 1.41 2.25 5.05
N ALA A 39 0.74 3.04 5.89
CA ALA A 39 1.40 3.75 6.97
C ALA A 39 2.06 2.78 7.95
N HIS A 40 1.41 1.64 8.27
CA HIS A 40 1.99 0.69 9.22
C HIS A 40 3.30 0.06 8.76
N VAL A 41 3.57 0.07 7.44
CA VAL A 41 4.83 -0.44 6.89
C VAL A 41 6.00 0.47 7.20
N VAL A 42 5.75 1.77 7.37
CA VAL A 42 6.79 2.78 7.61
C VAL A 42 6.66 3.48 8.96
N ALA A 43 5.79 2.99 9.83
CA ALA A 43 5.56 3.60 11.14
C ALA A 43 6.83 3.60 11.99
N GLY A 44 7.19 4.77 12.52
CA GLY A 44 8.36 4.91 13.39
C GLY A 44 9.71 4.70 12.71
N THR A 45 9.74 4.67 11.37
CA THR A 45 10.98 4.40 10.65
C THR A 45 11.86 5.63 10.55
N ASP A 46 13.18 5.41 10.63
CA ASP A 46 14.19 6.43 10.40
C ASP A 46 14.62 6.43 8.93
N LYS A 47 14.60 5.26 8.30
CA LYS A 47 15.00 5.09 6.92
C LYS A 47 14.04 4.13 6.23
N VAL A 48 13.73 4.43 4.97
CA VAL A 48 12.95 3.55 4.13
C VAL A 48 13.78 3.19 2.91
N HIS A 49 13.83 1.89 2.61
CA HIS A 49 14.48 1.38 1.43
C HIS A 49 13.47 0.70 0.53
N LEU A 50 13.68 0.86 -0.76
CA LEU A 50 12.84 0.25 -1.78
C LEU A 50 13.68 -0.79 -2.50
N ASP A 51 13.29 -2.05 -2.36
CA ASP A 51 13.92 -3.15 -3.08
C ASP A 51 13.19 -3.30 -4.41
N THR A 52 13.85 -2.90 -5.48
CA THR A 52 13.25 -2.78 -6.81
C THR A 52 13.98 -3.66 -7.81
N VAL A 53 13.38 -3.82 -9.00
CA VAL A 53 14.04 -4.54 -10.10
C VAL A 53 15.33 -3.84 -10.57
N LEU A 54 15.51 -2.56 -10.22
CA LEU A 54 16.73 -1.80 -10.54
C LEU A 54 17.71 -1.74 -9.36
N GLY A 55 17.42 -2.49 -8.29
CA GLY A 55 18.26 -2.53 -7.09
C GLY A 55 17.64 -1.81 -5.91
N LEU A 56 18.42 -1.66 -4.87
CA LEU A 56 17.99 -1.05 -3.62
C LEU A 56 18.07 0.47 -3.76
N LYS A 57 16.98 1.14 -3.44
CA LYS A 57 16.87 2.61 -3.50
C LYS A 57 16.49 3.15 -2.14
N GLU A 58 16.90 4.37 -1.84
CA GLU A 58 16.45 5.06 -0.63
C GLU A 58 15.24 5.92 -0.93
N ALA A 59 14.38 6.05 0.07
CA ALA A 59 13.21 6.91 -0.02
C ALA A 59 12.95 7.59 1.32
N HIS A 60 12.19 8.66 1.29
CA HIS A 60 11.70 9.31 2.50
C HIS A 60 10.18 9.48 2.42
N VAL A 61 9.55 9.49 3.58
CA VAL A 61 8.10 9.61 3.67
C VAL A 61 7.71 11.08 3.49
N VAL A 62 6.83 11.36 2.54
CA VAL A 62 6.32 12.71 2.27
C VAL A 62 4.85 12.88 2.63
N TYR A 63 4.16 11.80 2.94
CA TYR A 63 2.78 11.80 3.43
C TYR A 63 2.60 10.60 4.34
N TYR A 64 1.96 10.82 5.48
CA TYR A 64 1.73 9.76 6.46
C TYR A 64 0.37 9.95 7.12
N ASN A 65 -0.51 8.99 6.97
CA ASN A 65 -1.85 9.04 7.55
C ASN A 65 -2.14 7.70 8.23
N SER A 66 -2.00 7.70 9.56
CA SER A 66 -2.23 6.50 10.36
C SER A 66 -3.70 6.11 10.47
N ASP A 67 -4.62 7.04 10.23
CA ASP A 67 -6.05 6.76 10.32
C ASP A 67 -6.51 5.84 9.19
N VAL A 68 -6.17 6.19 7.96
CA VAL A 68 -6.55 5.38 6.79
C VAL A 68 -5.48 4.38 6.40
N ASP A 69 -4.32 4.45 7.04
CA ASP A 69 -3.20 3.54 6.81
C ASP A 69 -2.56 3.69 5.43
N ILE A 70 -2.27 4.95 5.06
CA ILE A 70 -1.61 5.27 3.79
C ILE A 70 -0.38 6.13 4.04
N ALA A 71 0.68 5.85 3.30
CA ALA A 71 1.89 6.67 3.24
C ALA A 71 2.32 6.85 1.79
N VAL A 72 2.96 7.97 1.51
CA VAL A 72 3.58 8.25 0.21
C VAL A 72 5.07 8.42 0.43
N LEU A 73 5.85 7.75 -0.40
CA LEU A 73 7.31 7.78 -0.35
C LEU A 73 7.83 8.48 -1.59
N HIS A 74 8.89 9.27 -1.41
CA HIS A 74 9.57 9.93 -2.51
C HIS A 74 11.00 9.39 -2.63
N SER A 75 11.35 8.95 -3.83
CA SER A 75 12.68 8.40 -4.14
C SER A 75 13.18 9.05 -5.44
N PRO A 76 13.93 10.16 -5.34
CA PRO A 76 14.42 10.85 -6.54
C PRO A 76 15.25 9.92 -7.42
N GLY A 77 14.98 9.93 -8.72
CA GLY A 77 15.69 9.10 -9.68
C GLY A 77 15.31 7.63 -9.63
N LEU A 78 14.13 7.30 -9.13
CA LEU A 78 13.67 5.91 -9.00
C LEU A 78 13.69 5.18 -10.34
N GLY A 79 13.25 5.82 -11.42
CA GLY A 79 13.37 5.26 -12.76
C GLY A 79 12.40 4.14 -13.11
N LEU A 80 11.28 4.05 -12.40
CA LEU A 80 10.27 3.02 -12.62
C LEU A 80 8.96 3.64 -13.09
N GLU A 81 8.24 2.89 -13.92
CA GLU A 81 6.98 3.37 -14.50
C GLU A 81 5.84 3.35 -13.49
N PRO A 82 5.04 4.42 -13.44
CA PRO A 82 3.84 4.43 -12.62
C PRO A 82 2.77 3.48 -13.13
N LEU A 83 1.95 2.96 -12.21
CA LEU A 83 0.74 2.25 -12.57
C LEU A 83 -0.41 3.25 -12.68
N PRO A 84 -1.24 3.15 -13.71
CA PRO A 84 -2.40 4.03 -13.84
C PRO A 84 -3.50 3.64 -12.85
N TRP A 85 -4.24 4.63 -12.39
CA TRP A 85 -5.44 4.38 -11.60
C TRP A 85 -6.58 3.93 -12.51
N ALA A 86 -7.42 3.03 -12.01
CA ALA A 86 -8.63 2.63 -12.73
C ALA A 86 -9.58 3.83 -12.80
N GLU A 87 -10.16 4.08 -13.97
CA GLU A 87 -11.12 5.17 -14.16
C GLU A 87 -12.47 4.86 -13.52
N GLN A 88 -12.81 3.57 -13.45
CA GLN A 88 -14.07 3.13 -12.88
C GLN A 88 -13.82 2.22 -11.69
N ALA A 89 -14.65 2.38 -10.66
CA ALA A 89 -14.62 1.50 -9.51
C ALA A 89 -15.01 0.08 -9.90
N ALA A 90 -14.46 -0.90 -9.19
CA ALA A 90 -14.85 -2.28 -9.36
C ALA A 90 -16.25 -2.51 -8.78
N VAL A 91 -16.94 -3.50 -9.34
CA VAL A 91 -18.23 -3.95 -8.83
C VAL A 91 -18.13 -5.39 -8.36
N THR A 92 -19.11 -5.83 -7.57
CA THR A 92 -19.16 -7.21 -7.06
C THR A 92 -19.06 -8.21 -8.20
N GLY A 93 -18.14 -9.16 -8.05
CA GLY A 93 -17.90 -10.20 -9.04
C GLY A 93 -16.75 -9.90 -10.00
N ASP A 94 -16.22 -8.68 -9.99
CA ASP A 94 -15.10 -8.33 -10.86
C ASP A 94 -13.84 -9.07 -10.45
N ASP A 95 -13.09 -9.53 -11.46
CA ASP A 95 -11.79 -10.13 -11.25
C ASP A 95 -10.75 -9.07 -10.96
N ALA A 96 -9.83 -9.41 -10.07
CA ALA A 96 -8.72 -8.54 -9.70
C ALA A 96 -7.47 -9.39 -9.47
N ILE A 97 -6.34 -8.71 -9.38
CA ILE A 97 -5.06 -9.34 -9.07
C ILE A 97 -4.40 -8.53 -7.96
N VAL A 98 -3.98 -9.22 -6.90
CA VAL A 98 -3.24 -8.61 -5.80
C VAL A 98 -1.75 -8.89 -6.01
N LEU A 99 -0.95 -7.85 -6.03
CA LEU A 99 0.48 -7.92 -6.32
C LEU A 99 1.27 -7.52 -5.08
N GLY A 100 2.35 -8.23 -4.82
CA GLY A 100 3.19 -7.88 -3.69
C GLY A 100 4.25 -8.92 -3.35
N PHE A 101 4.79 -8.79 -2.15
CA PHE A 101 5.88 -9.61 -1.62
C PHE A 101 5.47 -10.23 -0.28
N PRO A 102 4.52 -11.19 -0.30
CA PRO A 102 4.01 -11.75 0.96
C PRO A 102 5.12 -12.42 1.76
N GLN A 103 5.14 -12.16 3.06
CA GLN A 103 6.10 -12.75 4.00
C GLN A 103 7.55 -12.48 3.62
N SER A 104 7.81 -11.36 2.94
CA SER A 104 9.14 -10.98 2.41
C SER A 104 9.73 -11.99 1.46
N GLY A 105 8.89 -12.85 0.88
CA GLY A 105 9.28 -13.79 -0.14
C GLY A 105 9.35 -13.14 -1.52
N PRO A 106 9.37 -13.95 -2.57
CA PRO A 106 9.42 -13.42 -3.94
C PRO A 106 8.11 -12.71 -4.32
N PHE A 107 8.19 -11.94 -5.39
CA PHE A 107 7.02 -11.30 -5.99
C PHE A 107 5.93 -12.32 -6.30
N THR A 108 4.71 -12.01 -5.92
CA THR A 108 3.54 -12.81 -6.26
C THR A 108 2.46 -11.97 -6.92
N ALA A 109 1.66 -12.63 -7.76
CA ALA A 109 0.46 -12.08 -8.35
C ALA A 109 -0.67 -13.07 -8.04
N GLU A 110 -1.53 -12.72 -7.10
CA GLU A 110 -2.58 -13.60 -6.62
C GLU A 110 -3.92 -13.18 -7.19
N PRO A 111 -4.66 -14.09 -7.82
CA PRO A 111 -6.00 -13.77 -8.29
C PRO A 111 -6.94 -13.49 -7.12
N ALA A 112 -7.83 -12.56 -7.32
CA ALA A 112 -8.82 -12.19 -6.32
C ALA A 112 -10.11 -11.81 -7.01
N ARG A 113 -11.19 -11.78 -6.25
CA ARG A 113 -12.50 -11.35 -6.76
C ARG A 113 -13.11 -10.35 -5.80
N VAL A 114 -13.56 -9.25 -6.36
CA VAL A 114 -14.23 -8.21 -5.57
C VAL A 114 -15.58 -8.73 -5.10
N ARG A 115 -15.84 -8.65 -3.79
CA ARG A 115 -17.10 -9.07 -3.20
C ARG A 115 -18.02 -7.88 -2.99
N ASP A 116 -17.56 -6.91 -2.19
CA ASP A 116 -18.35 -5.74 -1.85
C ASP A 116 -17.48 -4.51 -1.80
N ARG A 117 -18.11 -3.36 -1.99
CA ARG A 117 -17.52 -2.07 -1.66
C ARG A 117 -18.37 -1.47 -0.55
N LEU A 118 -17.74 -1.15 0.58
CA LEU A 118 -18.47 -0.65 1.74
C LEU A 118 -17.56 0.18 2.63
N THR A 119 -18.19 0.87 3.58
CA THR A 119 -17.45 1.58 4.61
C THR A 119 -17.13 0.61 5.73
N ILE A 120 -15.84 0.41 5.98
CA ILE A 120 -15.37 -0.48 7.03
C ILE A 120 -14.94 0.36 8.22
N ALA A 121 -15.55 0.12 9.38
CA ALA A 121 -15.15 0.74 10.62
C ALA A 121 -14.19 -0.17 11.37
N GLY A 122 -13.09 0.39 11.85
CA GLY A 122 -12.08 -0.38 12.55
C GLY A 122 -11.03 0.51 13.22
N PRO A 123 -10.06 -0.08 13.92
CA PRO A 123 -9.03 0.71 14.57
C PRO A 123 -8.07 1.32 13.55
N ASP A 124 -7.43 2.43 13.94
CA ASP A 124 -6.27 2.94 13.23
C ASP A 124 -5.07 2.01 13.50
N ILE A 125 -3.91 2.29 12.87
CA ILE A 125 -2.73 1.41 13.01
C ILE A 125 -2.18 1.35 14.43
N TYR A 126 -2.51 2.31 15.29
CA TYR A 126 -2.05 2.37 16.68
C TYR A 126 -3.10 1.89 17.67
N SER A 127 -4.28 1.52 17.20
CA SER A 127 -5.43 1.14 18.02
C SER A 127 -5.84 2.22 19.04
N THR A 128 -5.61 3.50 18.68
CA THR A 128 -5.92 4.64 19.54
C THR A 128 -7.25 5.29 19.20
N GLY A 129 -7.86 4.92 18.08
CA GLY A 129 -9.13 5.45 17.63
C GLY A 129 -9.80 4.52 16.65
N ARG A 130 -11.04 4.84 16.34
CA ARG A 130 -11.83 4.10 15.35
C ARG A 130 -12.03 4.98 14.12
N VAL A 131 -11.73 4.44 12.95
CA VAL A 131 -11.83 5.15 11.69
C VAL A 131 -12.70 4.39 10.71
N GLU A 132 -13.29 5.12 9.78
CA GLU A 132 -14.07 4.56 8.70
C GLU A 132 -13.30 4.69 7.39
N ARG A 133 -13.32 3.63 6.60
CA ARG A 133 -12.60 3.59 5.32
C ARG A 133 -13.52 3.06 4.24
N ASP A 134 -13.50 3.71 3.07
CA ASP A 134 -14.16 3.18 1.88
C ASP A 134 -13.24 2.09 1.31
N ALA A 135 -13.71 0.87 1.32
CA ALA A 135 -12.88 -0.27 1.00
C ALA A 135 -13.65 -1.36 0.26
N TYR A 136 -12.90 -2.16 -0.47
CA TYR A 136 -13.39 -3.41 -1.03
C TYR A 136 -13.14 -4.55 -0.05
N THR A 137 -14.11 -5.45 0.08
CA THR A 137 -13.84 -6.79 0.57
C THR A 137 -13.57 -7.65 -0.64
N VAL A 138 -12.50 -8.43 -0.58
CA VAL A 138 -12.10 -9.25 -1.70
C VAL A 138 -11.88 -10.69 -1.25
N ARG A 139 -12.22 -11.61 -2.14
CA ARG A 139 -11.95 -13.02 -1.92
C ARG A 139 -10.67 -13.40 -2.63
N GLY A 140 -9.72 -13.88 -1.85
CA GLY A 140 -8.41 -14.28 -2.37
C GLY A 140 -7.45 -14.52 -1.23
N SER A 141 -6.27 -15.03 -1.56
CA SER A 141 -5.24 -15.30 -0.58
C SER A 141 -4.42 -14.03 -0.35
N ILE A 142 -4.74 -13.31 0.71
CA ILE A 142 -4.00 -12.12 1.11
C ILE A 142 -3.20 -12.46 2.37
N ARG A 143 -1.88 -12.32 2.28
CA ARG A 143 -0.95 -12.70 3.33
C ARG A 143 -0.21 -11.49 3.86
N GLN A 144 0.41 -11.65 5.02
CA GLN A 144 1.29 -10.63 5.57
C GLN A 144 2.40 -10.29 4.56
N GLY A 145 2.66 -9.01 4.35
CA GLY A 145 3.60 -8.53 3.34
C GLY A 145 2.94 -8.05 2.06
N ASN A 146 1.68 -8.43 1.81
CA ASN A 146 0.91 -7.87 0.70
C ASN A 146 0.37 -6.47 1.03
N SER A 147 0.38 -6.08 2.29
CA SER A 147 -0.07 -4.75 2.71
C SER A 147 0.71 -3.66 2.00
N GLY A 148 0.01 -2.70 1.41
CA GLY A 148 0.58 -1.64 0.59
C GLY A 148 0.65 -1.99 -0.88
N GLY A 149 0.51 -3.26 -1.24
CA GLY A 149 0.51 -3.69 -2.63
C GLY A 149 -0.75 -3.27 -3.36
N PRO A 150 -0.66 -3.11 -4.68
CA PRO A 150 -1.81 -2.71 -5.47
C PRO A 150 -2.73 -3.89 -5.74
N MET A 151 -4.03 -3.61 -5.78
CA MET A 151 -5.02 -4.50 -6.38
C MET A 151 -5.36 -3.90 -7.74
N ILE A 152 -5.12 -4.64 -8.80
CA ILE A 152 -5.31 -4.17 -10.16
C ILE A 152 -6.44 -4.92 -10.86
N ASN A 153 -7.00 -4.27 -11.88
CA ASN A 153 -7.94 -4.94 -12.78
C ASN A 153 -7.18 -5.70 -13.87
N PRO A 154 -7.87 -6.47 -14.73
CA PRO A 154 -7.18 -7.19 -15.82
C PRO A 154 -6.48 -6.31 -16.84
N GLU A 155 -6.79 -5.02 -16.88
CA GLU A 155 -6.12 -4.04 -17.76
C GLU A 155 -4.87 -3.45 -17.13
N GLY A 156 -4.54 -3.81 -15.89
CA GLY A 156 -3.35 -3.31 -15.20
C GLY A 156 -3.54 -1.98 -14.49
N GLN A 157 -4.78 -1.55 -14.29
CA GLN A 157 -5.09 -0.30 -13.61
C GLN A 157 -5.37 -0.57 -12.14
N VAL A 158 -4.96 0.36 -11.27
CA VAL A 158 -5.08 0.19 -9.82
C VAL A 158 -6.51 0.45 -9.37
N LEU A 159 -7.14 -0.56 -8.79
CA LEU A 159 -8.46 -0.49 -8.18
C LEU A 159 -8.38 -0.04 -6.72
N GLY A 160 -7.30 -0.37 -6.04
CA GLY A 160 -7.16 -0.07 -4.64
C GLY A 160 -5.83 -0.53 -4.07
N VAL A 161 -5.68 -0.35 -2.77
CA VAL A 161 -4.45 -0.64 -2.03
C VAL A 161 -4.78 -1.59 -0.88
N VAL A 162 -4.15 -2.76 -0.88
CA VAL A 162 -4.37 -3.78 0.16
C VAL A 162 -3.87 -3.24 1.50
N PHE A 163 -4.67 -3.36 2.55
CA PHE A 163 -4.26 -2.91 3.88
C PHE A 163 -4.44 -3.96 4.98
N GLY A 164 -5.10 -5.06 4.70
CA GLY A 164 -5.27 -6.09 5.71
C GLY A 164 -6.01 -7.31 5.22
N ALA A 165 -6.14 -8.28 6.10
CA ALA A 165 -6.87 -9.50 5.85
C ALA A 165 -7.75 -9.81 7.06
N SER A 166 -8.81 -10.58 6.83
CA SER A 166 -9.69 -11.01 7.91
C SER A 166 -8.95 -11.98 8.83
N VAL A 167 -9.12 -11.81 10.14
CA VAL A 167 -8.57 -12.74 11.11
C VAL A 167 -9.44 -14.00 11.25
N GLU A 168 -10.69 -13.92 10.82
CA GLU A 168 -11.67 -15.01 10.95
C GLU A 168 -11.78 -15.86 9.68
N ASP A 169 -11.55 -15.25 8.52
CA ASP A 169 -11.72 -15.89 7.22
C ASP A 169 -10.43 -15.72 6.41
N SER A 170 -9.72 -16.83 6.21
CA SER A 170 -8.43 -16.83 5.51
C SER A 170 -8.54 -16.45 4.04
N ASP A 171 -9.76 -16.47 3.47
CA ASP A 171 -9.99 -16.14 2.07
C ASP A 171 -10.41 -14.69 1.85
N THR A 172 -10.55 -13.90 2.92
CA THR A 172 -11.04 -12.54 2.82
C THR A 172 -9.95 -11.52 3.12
N GLY A 173 -9.79 -10.58 2.22
CA GLY A 173 -8.89 -9.45 2.42
C GLY A 173 -9.62 -8.13 2.19
N TYR A 174 -8.92 -7.04 2.49
CA TYR A 174 -9.44 -5.69 2.41
C TYR A 174 -8.50 -4.80 1.62
N ALA A 175 -9.07 -4.00 0.73
CA ALA A 175 -8.31 -3.02 -0.04
C ALA A 175 -9.02 -1.68 0.01
N LEU A 176 -8.28 -0.63 0.35
CA LEU A 176 -8.81 0.73 0.25
C LEU A 176 -9.13 1.01 -1.21
N THR A 177 -10.27 1.66 -1.47
CA THR A 177 -10.61 2.00 -2.85
C THR A 177 -9.66 3.06 -3.39
N ALA A 178 -9.51 3.12 -4.71
CA ALA A 178 -8.73 4.17 -5.35
C ALA A 178 -9.24 5.56 -4.96
N ASP A 179 -10.56 5.74 -4.87
CA ASP A 179 -11.16 7.00 -4.48
C ASP A 179 -10.76 7.39 -3.05
N GLU A 180 -10.75 6.44 -2.13
CA GLU A 180 -10.32 6.69 -0.74
C GLU A 180 -8.88 7.16 -0.69
N VAL A 181 -7.99 6.44 -1.35
CA VAL A 181 -6.56 6.77 -1.35
C VAL A 181 -6.33 8.13 -2.00
N ARG A 182 -6.86 8.34 -3.20
CA ARG A 182 -6.65 9.56 -3.96
C ARG A 182 -7.25 10.79 -3.29
N GLY A 183 -8.39 10.60 -2.59
CA GLY A 183 -9.01 11.67 -1.83
C GLY A 183 -8.15 12.17 -0.68
N HIS A 184 -7.34 11.28 -0.09
CA HIS A 184 -6.44 11.66 0.99
C HIS A 184 -5.11 12.23 0.51
N VAL A 185 -4.48 11.60 -0.49
CA VAL A 185 -3.12 12.00 -0.90
C VAL A 185 -3.10 13.14 -1.92
N GLY A 186 -4.19 13.32 -2.66
CA GLY A 186 -4.26 14.35 -3.69
C GLY A 186 -3.19 14.16 -4.77
N ASP A 187 -2.62 15.26 -5.24
CA ASP A 187 -1.50 15.24 -6.20
C ASP A 187 -0.19 15.01 -5.44
N VAL A 188 0.32 13.79 -5.48
CA VAL A 188 1.52 13.41 -4.73
C VAL A 188 2.76 14.18 -5.18
N THR A 189 2.78 14.71 -6.40
CA THR A 189 3.92 15.48 -6.90
C THR A 189 4.09 16.82 -6.19
N GLN A 190 3.09 17.27 -5.43
CA GLN A 190 3.17 18.46 -4.59
C GLN A 190 3.78 18.16 -3.22
N LEU A 191 4.01 16.89 -2.88
CA LEU A 191 4.53 16.46 -1.58
C LEU A 191 6.06 16.42 -1.67
N VAL A 192 6.74 17.37 -1.05
CA VAL A 192 8.19 17.50 -1.19
C VAL A 192 8.95 17.38 0.13
N ASP A 193 8.30 17.62 1.26
CA ASP A 193 8.95 17.64 2.56
C ASP A 193 8.81 16.31 3.28
N ALA A 194 9.88 15.86 3.92
CA ALA A 194 9.85 14.66 4.75
C ALA A 194 8.87 14.84 5.91
N THR A 195 8.08 13.82 6.15
CA THR A 195 7.03 13.80 7.16
C THR A 195 7.40 12.81 8.28
N PRO A 196 7.30 13.20 9.55
CA PRO A 196 7.56 12.29 10.67
C PRO A 196 6.56 11.12 10.68
N THR A 197 7.07 9.93 11.00
CA THR A 197 6.26 8.71 11.13
C THR A 197 6.28 8.18 12.56
N ALA A 198 7.04 8.81 13.45
CA ALA A 198 7.09 8.42 14.85
C ALA A 198 5.84 8.88 15.58
N VAL A 199 5.34 8.02 16.49
CA VAL A 199 4.24 8.41 17.35
C VAL A 199 4.78 9.37 18.42
N SER A 200 4.11 10.51 18.59
CA SER A 200 4.44 11.45 19.65
C SER A 200 3.69 11.08 20.92
N TYR A 201 4.41 10.90 22.01
CA TYR A 201 3.84 10.61 23.32
C TYR A 201 3.84 11.83 24.24
N THR A 202 4.11 13.00 23.68
CA THR A 202 4.21 14.24 24.44
C THR A 202 2.91 15.04 24.43
N HIS A 203 1.83 14.36 24.35
CA HIS A 203 0.50 14.98 24.32
C HIS A 203 -0.31 14.61 25.54
#